data_b3c6eac33a4d2ffd7288a7d4eafc4b04
#
_entry.id   b3c6eac33a4d2ffd7288a7d4eafc4b04
#
_cell.length_a   1.000
_cell.length_b   1.000
_cell.length_c   1.000
_cell.angle_alpha   90.00
_cell.angle_beta   90.00
_cell.angle_gamma   90.00
#
_symmetry.space_group_name_H-M   'P 1'
#
loop_
_entity.id
_entity.type
_entity.pdbx_description
1 polymer ?
#
loop_
_entity_poly.entity_id
_entity_poly.type
_entity_poly.pdbx_seq_one_letter_code
_entity_poly.pdbx_strand_id
1 'polypeptide(L)'
;MKEKYLQDFKNAGLRLRRLATSMSFSEFKLNSDGMLTVVVQDAENDQVLMVAYMDEEAYNITVESGIMTYYSRSRQEIWIKGLTSGHFQQVESLTVDCDKDTLLARVFQTGAACHTGNGTCFFTEIAELK
;
A
#
# COMPACT_ATOMS: atom_id res chain seq x y z
N MET A 1 5.48 -16.25 0.50
CA MET A 1 6.35 -15.05 0.69
C MET A 1 7.80 -15.52 0.73
N LYS A 2 8.68 -14.79 0.05
CA LYS A 2 10.10 -15.10 0.08
C LYS A 2 10.69 -14.90 1.47
N GLU A 3 11.66 -15.72 1.83
CA GLU A 3 12.31 -15.70 3.15
C GLU A 3 12.90 -14.34 3.50
N LYS A 4 13.45 -13.61 2.54
CA LYS A 4 14.05 -12.30 2.78
C LYS A 4 13.02 -11.27 3.29
N TYR A 5 11.78 -11.31 2.78
CA TYR A 5 10.73 -10.41 3.25
C TYR A 5 10.23 -10.80 4.64
N LEU A 6 10.09 -12.10 4.86
CA LEU A 6 9.72 -12.61 6.17
C LEU A 6 10.74 -12.19 7.23
N GLN A 7 12.03 -12.27 6.89
CA GLN A 7 13.11 -11.84 7.78
C GLN A 7 13.07 -10.32 8.03
N ASP A 8 12.80 -9.54 7.00
CA ASP A 8 12.66 -8.07 7.12
C ASP A 8 11.54 -7.72 8.11
N PHE A 9 10.39 -8.38 8.02
CA PHE A 9 9.29 -8.17 8.96
C PHE A 9 9.67 -8.55 10.39
N LYS A 10 10.35 -9.67 10.57
CA LYS A 10 10.82 -10.11 11.88
C LYS A 10 11.81 -9.10 12.49
N ASN A 11 12.76 -8.63 11.69
CA ASN A 11 13.76 -7.65 12.12
C ASN A 11 13.11 -6.32 12.52
N ALA A 12 12.01 -5.96 11.87
CA ALA A 12 11.25 -4.75 12.20
C ALA A 12 10.34 -4.93 13.42
N GLY A 13 10.22 -6.14 13.95
CA GLY A 13 9.37 -6.43 15.11
C GLY A 13 7.87 -6.32 14.83
N LEU A 14 7.47 -6.46 13.57
CA LEU A 14 6.08 -6.34 13.17
C LEU A 14 5.30 -7.64 13.39
N ARG A 15 4.08 -7.49 13.91
CA ARG A 15 3.13 -8.59 14.00
C ARG A 15 2.40 -8.71 12.66
N LEU A 16 2.56 -9.85 12.02
CA LEU A 16 1.91 -10.11 10.73
C LEU A 16 0.50 -10.65 10.96
N ARG A 17 -0.44 -10.20 10.11
CA ARG A 17 -1.83 -10.66 10.08
C ARG A 17 -2.21 -10.95 8.65
N ARG A 18 -2.43 -12.21 8.33
CA ARG A 18 -2.89 -12.60 7.02
C ARG A 18 -4.30 -12.07 6.76
N LEU A 19 -4.50 -11.44 5.60
CA LEU A 19 -5.81 -10.96 5.18
C LEU A 19 -6.58 -12.09 4.49
N ALA A 20 -7.89 -12.13 4.73
CA ALA A 20 -8.79 -12.98 3.95
C ALA A 20 -9.14 -12.21 2.67
N THR A 21 -8.81 -12.76 1.52
CA THR A 21 -9.13 -12.14 0.23
C THR A 21 -9.98 -13.07 -0.62
N SER A 22 -10.93 -12.49 -1.36
CA SER A 22 -11.75 -13.21 -2.33
C SER A 22 -11.23 -13.10 -3.75
N MET A 23 -10.13 -12.37 -3.97
CA MET A 23 -9.59 -12.12 -5.30
C MET A 23 -8.10 -12.45 -5.38
N SER A 24 -7.72 -13.17 -6.43
CA SER A 24 -6.32 -13.31 -6.81
C SER A 24 -5.91 -12.14 -7.71
N PHE A 25 -4.61 -11.89 -7.80
CA PHE A 25 -4.09 -10.76 -8.60
C PHE A 25 -4.49 -10.82 -10.08
N SER A 26 -4.64 -12.02 -10.63
CA SER A 26 -5.03 -12.21 -12.03
C SER A 26 -6.44 -11.70 -12.36
N GLU A 27 -7.27 -11.46 -11.36
CA GLU A 27 -8.65 -10.98 -11.55
C GLU A 27 -8.73 -9.45 -11.65
N PHE A 28 -7.66 -8.73 -11.35
CA PHE A 28 -7.61 -7.28 -11.50
C PHE A 28 -7.30 -6.86 -12.93
N LYS A 29 -7.84 -5.71 -13.31
CA LYS A 29 -7.55 -5.06 -14.59
C LYS A 29 -6.35 -4.13 -14.38
N LEU A 30 -5.20 -4.51 -14.93
CA LEU A 30 -3.95 -3.81 -14.70
C LEU A 30 -3.75 -2.66 -15.69
N ASN A 31 -2.91 -1.69 -15.29
CA ASN A 31 -2.53 -0.59 -16.19
C ASN A 31 -1.56 -1.09 -17.29
N SER A 32 -1.11 -0.18 -18.17
CA SER A 32 -0.22 -0.53 -19.29
C SER A 32 1.13 -1.10 -18.85
N ASP A 33 1.55 -0.85 -17.60
CA ASP A 33 2.79 -1.39 -17.03
C ASP A 33 2.59 -2.72 -16.30
N GLY A 34 1.38 -3.29 -16.37
CA GLY A 34 1.06 -4.53 -15.66
C GLY A 34 0.89 -4.37 -14.15
N MET A 35 0.55 -3.18 -13.71
CA MET A 35 0.43 -2.84 -12.29
C MET A 35 -0.99 -2.53 -11.89
N LEU A 36 -1.32 -2.80 -10.63
CA LEU A 36 -2.56 -2.41 -9.98
C LEU A 36 -2.35 -1.05 -9.29
N THR A 37 -3.24 -0.10 -9.59
CA THR A 37 -3.24 1.20 -8.93
C THR A 37 -3.85 1.06 -7.54
N VAL A 38 -3.23 1.68 -6.54
CA VAL A 38 -3.68 1.63 -5.15
C VAL A 38 -3.83 3.04 -4.61
N VAL A 39 -5.03 3.36 -4.13
CA VAL A 39 -5.30 4.57 -3.35
C VAL A 39 -5.27 4.18 -1.89
N VAL A 40 -4.52 4.92 -1.07
CA VAL A 40 -4.34 4.62 0.34
C VAL A 40 -5.01 5.68 1.19
N GLN A 41 -5.87 5.25 2.10
CA GLN A 41 -6.68 6.12 2.94
C GLN A 41 -6.45 5.76 4.42
N ASP A 42 -6.37 6.78 5.27
CA ASP A 42 -6.25 6.59 6.71
C ASP A 42 -7.58 6.07 7.28
N ALA A 43 -7.54 4.94 7.96
CA ALA A 43 -8.73 4.32 8.54
C ALA A 43 -9.29 5.10 9.74
N GLU A 44 -8.50 5.95 10.38
CA GLU A 44 -8.91 6.69 11.57
C GLU A 44 -9.62 8.01 11.23
N ASN A 45 -9.18 8.70 10.17
CA ASN A 45 -9.68 10.04 9.84
C ASN A 45 -10.18 10.20 8.40
N ASP A 46 -10.17 9.14 7.61
CA ASP A 46 -10.58 9.10 6.20
C ASP A 46 -9.72 9.94 5.26
N GLN A 47 -8.58 10.45 5.71
CA GLN A 47 -7.69 11.23 4.86
C GLN A 47 -7.06 10.35 3.79
N VAL A 48 -7.06 10.83 2.53
CA VAL A 48 -6.32 10.16 1.46
C VAL A 48 -4.84 10.46 1.65
N LEU A 49 -4.03 9.41 1.74
CA LEU A 49 -2.63 9.50 2.11
C LEU A 49 -1.69 9.52 0.91
N MET A 50 -1.91 8.63 -0.03
CA MET A 50 -1.00 8.46 -1.17
C MET A 50 -1.63 7.60 -2.26
N VAL A 51 -1.00 7.58 -3.42
CA VAL A 51 -1.28 6.64 -4.51
C VAL A 51 0.02 5.92 -4.84
N ALA A 52 -0.07 4.61 -5.01
CA ALA A 52 1.07 3.78 -5.36
C ALA A 52 0.63 2.62 -6.25
N TYR A 53 1.53 1.68 -6.51
CA TYR A 53 1.27 0.58 -7.43
C TYR A 53 1.73 -0.74 -6.82
N MET A 54 1.06 -1.82 -7.24
CA MET A 54 1.43 -3.19 -6.86
C MET A 54 1.59 -4.04 -8.10
N ASP A 55 2.65 -4.84 -8.14
CA ASP A 55 2.70 -6.02 -8.97
C ASP A 55 2.11 -7.21 -8.21
N GLU A 56 2.13 -8.40 -8.79
CA GLU A 56 1.58 -9.60 -8.13
C GLU A 56 2.29 -9.90 -6.82
N GLU A 57 3.62 -9.80 -6.78
CA GLU A 57 4.38 -10.08 -5.57
C GLU A 57 4.03 -9.11 -4.45
N ALA A 58 3.91 -7.81 -4.75
CA ALA A 58 3.53 -6.81 -3.76
C ALA A 58 2.13 -7.06 -3.20
N TYR A 59 1.17 -7.41 -4.05
CA TYR A 59 -0.17 -7.76 -3.62
C TYR A 59 -0.16 -8.98 -2.69
N ASN A 60 0.56 -10.03 -3.08
CA ASN A 60 0.63 -11.26 -2.29
C ASN A 60 1.30 -11.04 -0.93
N ILE A 61 2.37 -10.25 -0.88
CA ILE A 61 3.02 -9.89 0.39
C ILE A 61 2.04 -9.11 1.28
N THR A 62 1.31 -8.15 0.72
CA THR A 62 0.32 -7.38 1.46
C THR A 62 -0.76 -8.29 2.06
N VAL A 63 -1.29 -9.23 1.27
CA VAL A 63 -2.31 -10.18 1.74
C VAL A 63 -1.75 -11.09 2.83
N GLU A 64 -0.54 -11.59 2.67
CA GLU A 64 0.05 -12.54 3.62
C GLU A 64 0.50 -11.87 4.92
N SER A 65 0.91 -10.61 4.86
CA SER A 65 1.48 -9.89 6.02
C SER A 65 0.49 -8.95 6.71
N GLY A 66 -0.47 -8.42 5.98
CA GLY A 66 -1.31 -7.32 6.48
C GLY A 66 -0.61 -5.96 6.50
N ILE A 67 0.58 -5.88 5.90
CA ILE A 67 1.39 -4.65 5.82
C ILE A 67 1.45 -4.21 4.37
N MET A 68 1.14 -2.94 4.10
CA MET A 68 1.15 -2.43 2.73
C MET A 68 2.53 -2.53 2.11
N THR A 69 2.55 -3.19 0.98
CA THR A 69 3.76 -3.43 0.19
C THR A 69 3.46 -3.02 -1.25
N TYR A 70 4.37 -2.29 -1.85
CA TYR A 70 4.21 -1.71 -3.18
C TYR A 70 5.31 -2.19 -4.12
N TYR A 71 5.15 -1.90 -5.39
CA TYR A 71 6.22 -2.01 -6.37
C TYR A 71 6.69 -0.61 -6.76
N SER A 72 7.97 -0.33 -6.53
CA SER A 72 8.57 0.94 -6.91
C SER A 72 8.94 0.92 -8.39
N ARG A 73 8.28 1.74 -9.21
CA ARG A 73 8.55 1.81 -10.65
C ARG A 73 9.93 2.42 -10.94
N SER A 74 10.32 3.41 -10.15
CA SER A 74 11.61 4.10 -10.34
C SER A 74 12.80 3.22 -9.98
N ARG A 75 12.67 2.37 -8.95
CA ARG A 75 13.72 1.46 -8.49
C ARG A 75 13.57 0.06 -9.05
N GLN A 76 12.44 -0.27 -9.66
CA GLN A 76 12.09 -1.59 -10.17
C GLN A 76 12.27 -2.69 -9.11
N GLU A 77 11.74 -2.44 -7.93
CA GLU A 77 11.83 -3.38 -6.80
C GLU A 77 10.61 -3.31 -5.90
N ILE A 78 10.42 -4.37 -5.12
CA ILE A 78 9.44 -4.42 -4.04
C ILE A 78 9.80 -3.41 -2.96
N TRP A 79 8.80 -2.69 -2.47
CA TRP A 79 8.95 -1.70 -1.43
C TRP A 79 7.93 -1.94 -0.32
N ILE A 80 8.39 -2.45 0.82
CA ILE A 80 7.59 -2.58 2.02
C ILE A 80 7.53 -1.20 2.69
N LYS A 81 6.34 -0.63 2.73
CA LYS A 81 6.14 0.72 3.29
C LYS A 81 6.54 0.75 4.76
N GLY A 82 7.51 1.60 5.10
CA GLY A 82 7.96 1.81 6.47
C GLY A 82 9.17 0.98 6.90
N LEU A 83 9.69 0.10 6.05
CA LEU A 83 10.79 -0.77 6.44
C LEU A 83 12.05 0.02 6.86
N THR A 84 12.33 1.13 6.18
CA THR A 84 13.46 2.01 6.49
C THR A 84 13.06 3.13 7.46
N SER A 85 11.89 3.74 7.25
CA SER A 85 11.44 4.91 8.03
C SER A 85 10.76 4.56 9.36
N GLY A 86 10.27 3.34 9.51
CA GLY A 86 9.39 2.95 10.61
C GLY A 86 7.93 3.36 10.42
N HIS A 87 7.59 4.03 9.32
CA HIS A 87 6.23 4.53 9.06
C HIS A 87 5.39 3.51 8.30
N PHE A 88 5.09 2.40 8.97
CA PHE A 88 4.34 1.29 8.41
C PHE A 88 2.86 1.62 8.20
N GLN A 89 2.24 0.86 7.31
CA GLN A 89 0.80 0.92 7.06
C GLN A 89 0.21 -0.46 7.27
N GLN A 90 -0.53 -0.63 8.36
CA GLN A 90 -1.26 -1.87 8.64
C GLN A 90 -2.61 -1.82 7.96
N VAL A 91 -2.95 -2.86 7.22
CA VAL A 91 -4.21 -2.91 6.48
C VAL A 91 -5.38 -3.13 7.42
N GLU A 92 -6.39 -2.25 7.34
CA GLU A 92 -7.71 -2.51 7.90
C GLU A 92 -8.57 -3.26 6.89
N SER A 93 -8.63 -2.75 5.64
CA SER A 93 -9.43 -3.34 4.58
C SER A 93 -8.88 -3.01 3.20
N LEU A 94 -9.16 -3.89 2.24
CA LEU A 94 -8.90 -3.69 0.82
C LEU A 94 -10.23 -3.81 0.09
N THR A 95 -10.53 -2.80 -0.73
CA THR A 95 -11.76 -2.74 -1.53
C THR A 95 -11.38 -2.44 -2.97
N VAL A 96 -11.96 -3.17 -3.92
CA VAL A 96 -11.73 -2.93 -5.34
C VAL A 96 -12.87 -2.09 -5.91
N ASP A 97 -12.57 -1.24 -6.89
CA ASP A 97 -13.59 -0.44 -7.56
C ASP A 97 -14.42 -1.26 -8.57
N CYS A 98 -15.43 -0.62 -9.17
CA CYS A 98 -16.44 -1.32 -9.96
C CYS A 98 -15.90 -2.02 -11.22
N ASP A 99 -14.82 -1.52 -11.81
CA ASP A 99 -14.19 -2.12 -12.99
C ASP A 99 -12.90 -2.88 -12.69
N LYS A 100 -12.59 -3.05 -11.40
CA LYS A 100 -11.47 -3.87 -10.89
C LYS A 100 -10.09 -3.39 -11.31
N ASP A 101 -9.92 -2.09 -11.52
CA ASP A 101 -8.64 -1.50 -11.93
C ASP A 101 -7.95 -0.69 -10.84
N THR A 102 -8.62 -0.45 -9.71
CA THR A 102 -8.09 0.37 -8.61
C THR A 102 -8.46 -0.23 -7.27
N LEU A 103 -7.47 -0.35 -6.41
CA LEU A 103 -7.64 -0.84 -5.05
C LEU A 103 -7.71 0.34 -4.08
N LEU A 104 -8.67 0.34 -3.19
CA LEU A 104 -8.71 1.23 -2.04
C LEU A 104 -8.22 0.48 -0.81
N ALA A 105 -7.09 0.92 -0.27
CA ALA A 105 -6.53 0.36 0.95
C ALA A 105 -6.78 1.32 2.12
N ARG A 106 -7.55 0.88 3.10
CA ARG A 106 -7.70 1.61 4.35
C ARG A 106 -6.70 1.07 5.34
N VAL A 107 -5.90 1.96 5.92
CA VAL A 107 -4.76 1.55 6.74
C VAL A 107 -4.69 2.33 8.06
N PHE A 108 -4.04 1.71 9.03
CA PHE A 108 -3.56 2.40 10.23
C PHE A 108 -2.14 2.87 9.94
N GLN A 109 -1.97 4.18 9.76
CA GLN A 109 -0.69 4.80 9.40
C GLN A 109 0.13 5.10 10.64
N THR A 110 1.35 4.57 10.70
CA THR A 110 2.33 4.97 11.70
C THR A 110 3.19 6.10 11.14
N GLY A 111 3.19 7.25 11.79
CA GLY A 111 3.96 8.42 11.36
C GLY A 111 3.45 9.03 10.05
N ALA A 112 4.36 9.68 9.33
CA ALA A 112 4.04 10.37 8.08
C ALA A 112 3.98 9.41 6.89
N ALA A 113 2.95 9.53 6.06
CA ALA A 113 2.83 8.72 4.84
C ALA A 113 3.80 9.17 3.76
N CYS A 114 4.08 10.46 3.68
CA CYS A 114 4.94 11.05 2.66
C CYS A 114 6.42 11.04 3.08
N HIS A 115 7.32 10.76 2.14
CA HIS A 115 8.77 10.79 2.38
C HIS A 115 9.29 12.19 2.75
N THR A 116 8.51 13.24 2.47
CA THR A 116 8.84 14.63 2.85
C THR A 116 8.58 14.92 4.33
N GLY A 117 7.97 13.99 5.07
CA GLY A 117 7.57 14.17 6.45
C GLY A 117 6.14 14.66 6.63
N ASN A 118 5.42 14.96 5.57
CA ASN A 118 4.00 15.33 5.64
C ASN A 118 3.13 14.12 5.92
N GLY A 119 2.02 14.32 6.63
CA GLY A 119 1.08 13.25 6.96
C GLY A 119 0.42 12.61 5.74
N THR A 120 0.28 13.37 4.66
CA THR A 120 -0.25 12.91 3.37
C THR A 120 0.64 13.40 2.25
N CYS A 121 0.64 12.70 1.12
CA CYS A 121 1.30 13.17 -0.11
C CYS A 121 0.53 14.30 -0.79
N PHE A 122 -0.74 14.50 -0.44
CA PHE A 122 -1.62 15.52 -1.02
C PHE A 122 -1.63 16.79 -0.17
N PHE A 123 -0.54 17.55 -0.21
CA PHE A 123 -0.38 18.77 0.59
C PHE A 123 -0.20 20.06 -0.23
N THR A 124 -0.20 19.98 -1.55
CA THR A 124 -0.09 21.15 -2.43
C THR A 124 -1.42 21.39 -3.13
N GLU A 125 -2.13 22.42 -2.70
CA GLU A 125 -3.40 22.82 -3.33
C GLU A 125 -3.10 23.60 -4.60
N ILE A 126 -3.76 23.26 -5.70
CA ILE A 126 -3.57 23.94 -6.99
C ILE A 126 -4.82 24.70 -7.47
N ALA A 127 -5.96 24.42 -6.89
CA ALA A 127 -7.22 25.08 -7.24
C ALA A 127 -8.22 24.93 -6.10
N GLU A 128 -9.06 25.95 -5.93
CA GLU A 128 -10.16 25.91 -4.97
C GLU A 128 -11.36 26.71 -5.50
N LEU A 129 -12.52 26.47 -4.93
CA LEU A 129 -13.72 27.23 -5.24
C LEU A 129 -13.59 28.64 -4.64
N LYS A 130 -13.84 29.65 -5.44
CA LYS A 130 -13.87 31.05 -4.97
C LYS A 130 -15.27 31.46 -4.52
#